data_1f46020235f5ad11f68cbe366bc35584
#
_entry.id   1f46020235f5ad11f68cbe366bc35584
#
_cell.length_a   1.000
_cell.length_b   1.000
_cell.length_c   1.000
_cell.angle_alpha   90.00
_cell.angle_beta   90.00
_cell.angle_gamma   90.00
#
_symmetry.space_group_name_H-M   'P 1'
#
loop_
_entity.id
_entity.type
_entity.pdbx_description
1 polymer ?
#
loop_
_entity_poly.entity_id
_entity_poly.type
_entity_poly.pdbx_seq_one_letter_code
_entity_poly.pdbx_strand_id
1 'polypeptide(L)'
;MPIERAADHPTFELGGNLITSYAAPSRGSLETALYRADVPPGGGLPPHHHDHLDVFTMVAGSGTFHLGEEAHELVAGDATVVPTGVRHYLEAGPDGASIVVAMLPGTKLIRDDGSEFVPEWVR
;
A
#
# COMPACT_ATOMS: atom_id res chain seq x y z
N MET A 1 -12.44 -7.72 22.31
CA MET A 1 -11.73 -7.21 21.12
C MET A 1 -11.49 -5.72 21.28
N PRO A 2 -10.24 -5.29 21.42
CA PRO A 2 -9.96 -3.86 21.53
C PRO A 2 -10.24 -3.15 20.20
N ILE A 3 -10.65 -1.90 20.31
CA ILE A 3 -10.75 -1.02 19.15
C ILE A 3 -9.49 -0.14 19.13
N GLU A 4 -8.77 -0.13 18.03
CA GLU A 4 -7.67 0.82 17.84
C GLU A 4 -8.22 2.15 17.37
N ARG A 5 -7.90 3.20 18.11
CA ARG A 5 -8.32 4.56 17.75
C ARG A 5 -7.33 5.18 16.76
N ALA A 6 -7.79 6.15 15.99
CA ALA A 6 -6.99 6.82 14.97
C ALA A 6 -5.64 7.33 15.50
N ALA A 7 -5.62 7.87 16.73
CA ALA A 7 -4.41 8.40 17.35
C ALA A 7 -3.38 7.33 17.75
N ASP A 8 -3.78 6.07 17.81
CA ASP A 8 -2.96 4.98 18.34
C ASP A 8 -2.36 4.09 17.24
N HIS A 9 -2.70 4.32 15.97
CA HIS A 9 -2.14 3.54 14.88
C HIS A 9 -0.64 3.81 14.72
N PRO A 10 0.20 2.76 14.60
CA PRO A 10 1.60 2.95 14.24
C PRO A 10 1.72 3.62 12.87
N THR A 11 2.63 4.58 12.79
CA THR A 11 2.93 5.29 11.54
C THR A 11 4.38 5.14 11.17
N PHE A 12 4.65 5.17 9.87
CA PHE A 12 5.98 5.02 9.29
C PHE A 12 6.13 6.03 8.18
N GLU A 13 7.34 6.52 7.98
CA GLU A 13 7.66 7.41 6.88
C GLU A 13 8.52 6.67 5.86
N LEU A 14 8.16 6.74 4.58
CA LEU A 14 8.86 6.07 3.50
C LEU A 14 8.90 6.96 2.26
N GLY A 15 10.07 7.52 1.95
CA GLY A 15 10.25 8.31 0.73
C GLY A 15 9.30 9.51 0.61
N GLY A 16 8.97 10.17 1.72
CA GLY A 16 8.03 11.28 1.77
C GLY A 16 6.57 10.86 1.93
N ASN A 17 6.29 9.56 1.96
CA ASN A 17 4.93 9.03 2.15
C ASN A 17 4.70 8.71 3.62
N LEU A 18 3.48 8.94 4.10
CA LEU A 18 3.06 8.54 5.43
C LEU A 18 2.30 7.21 5.34
N ILE A 19 2.81 6.20 6.03
CA ILE A 19 2.17 4.89 6.12
C ILE A 19 1.52 4.76 7.48
N THR A 20 0.25 4.40 7.52
CA THR A 20 -0.51 4.14 8.75
C THR A 20 -0.93 2.68 8.77
N SER A 21 -0.48 1.92 9.76
CA SER A 21 -0.85 0.51 9.90
C SER A 21 -2.16 0.37 10.66
N TYR A 22 -3.17 -0.19 10.02
CA TYR A 22 -4.47 -0.43 10.65
C TYR A 22 -4.55 -1.81 11.31
N ALA A 23 -3.96 -2.82 10.68
CA ALA A 23 -3.99 -4.19 11.19
C ALA A 23 -2.74 -4.94 10.77
N ALA A 24 -2.17 -5.68 11.70
CA ALA A 24 -0.99 -6.50 11.46
C ALA A 24 -0.88 -7.61 12.51
N PRO A 25 -0.12 -8.68 12.24
CA PRO A 25 0.01 -9.80 13.18
C PRO A 25 0.46 -9.40 14.59
N SER A 26 1.37 -8.46 14.72
CA SER A 26 1.86 -8.00 16.03
C SER A 26 0.78 -7.38 16.91
N ARG A 27 -0.34 -7.01 16.33
CA ARG A 27 -1.50 -6.44 17.04
C ARG A 27 -2.74 -7.30 16.92
N GLY A 28 -2.57 -8.61 16.66
CA GLY A 28 -3.62 -9.61 16.73
C GLY A 28 -4.33 -9.95 15.42
N SER A 29 -3.98 -9.32 14.30
CA SER A 29 -4.57 -9.64 13.00
C SER A 29 -3.72 -10.71 12.31
N LEU A 30 -4.04 -11.97 12.55
CA LEU A 30 -3.22 -13.09 12.10
C LEU A 30 -3.51 -13.52 10.65
N GLU A 31 -4.63 -13.08 10.09
CA GLU A 31 -5.07 -13.53 8.76
C GLU A 31 -5.15 -12.40 7.74
N THR A 32 -5.05 -11.14 8.18
CA THR A 32 -5.14 -9.98 7.28
C THR A 32 -4.24 -8.86 7.77
N ALA A 33 -3.46 -8.29 6.87
CA ALA A 33 -2.76 -7.03 7.11
C ALA A 33 -3.43 -5.92 6.31
N LEU A 34 -3.56 -4.74 6.91
CA LEU A 34 -4.24 -3.59 6.32
C LEU A 34 -3.48 -2.31 6.67
N TYR A 35 -3.18 -1.51 5.66
CA TYR A 35 -2.52 -0.23 5.87
C TYR A 35 -3.03 0.84 4.92
N ARG A 36 -2.79 2.09 5.30
CA ARG A 36 -3.05 3.28 4.48
C ARG A 36 -1.72 3.92 4.12
N ALA A 37 -1.60 4.41 2.90
CA ALA A 37 -0.50 5.25 2.48
C ALA A 37 -1.04 6.59 1.99
N ASP A 38 -0.49 7.68 2.52
CA ASP A 38 -0.77 9.03 2.08
C ASP A 38 0.43 9.53 1.29
N VAL A 39 0.21 9.79 0.00
CA VAL A 39 1.24 10.19 -0.96
C VAL A 39 1.04 11.66 -1.30
N PRO A 40 2.05 12.52 -1.10
CA PRO A 40 1.92 13.94 -1.39
C PRO A 40 1.72 14.23 -2.88
N PRO A 41 1.20 15.41 -3.23
CA PRO A 41 1.07 15.83 -4.63
C PRO A 41 2.38 15.66 -5.39
N GLY A 42 2.31 15.01 -6.56
CA GLY A 42 3.48 14.74 -7.40
C GLY A 42 4.45 13.69 -6.86
N GLY A 43 4.16 13.12 -5.70
CA GLY A 43 4.94 12.02 -5.14
C GLY A 43 4.57 10.68 -5.75
N GLY A 44 5.09 9.60 -5.18
CA GLY A 44 4.82 8.27 -5.70
C GLY A 44 5.22 7.16 -4.75
N LEU A 45 4.70 5.99 -5.04
CA LEU A 45 5.12 4.73 -4.43
C LEU A 45 6.03 4.04 -5.44
N PRO A 46 7.25 3.62 -5.04
CA PRO A 46 8.24 3.09 -5.97
C PRO A 46 7.85 1.72 -6.54
N PRO A 47 8.39 1.35 -7.71
CA PRO A 47 8.12 0.07 -8.33
C PRO A 47 8.52 -1.11 -7.47
N HIS A 48 7.64 -2.11 -7.39
CA HIS A 48 7.87 -3.36 -6.68
C HIS A 48 6.84 -4.41 -7.10
N HIS A 49 7.01 -5.62 -6.61
CA HIS A 49 6.01 -6.68 -6.67
C HIS A 49 5.97 -7.44 -5.36
N HIS A 50 4.98 -8.30 -5.21
CA HIS A 50 4.80 -9.11 -4.00
C HIS A 50 4.76 -10.60 -4.33
N ASP A 51 5.04 -11.42 -3.34
CA ASP A 51 4.94 -12.89 -3.45
C ASP A 51 3.53 -13.43 -3.16
N HIS A 52 2.57 -12.52 -2.90
CA HIS A 52 1.14 -12.79 -2.78
C HIS A 52 0.37 -11.65 -3.44
N LEU A 53 -0.91 -11.89 -3.77
CA LEU A 53 -1.76 -10.80 -4.25
C LEU A 53 -2.03 -9.78 -3.14
N ASP A 54 -2.32 -8.55 -3.53
CA ASP A 54 -2.91 -7.56 -2.63
C ASP A 54 -4.12 -6.89 -3.27
N VAL A 55 -4.90 -6.21 -2.44
CA VAL A 55 -6.03 -5.40 -2.90
C VAL A 55 -5.69 -3.94 -2.64
N PHE A 56 -5.68 -3.17 -3.70
CA PHE A 56 -5.30 -1.75 -3.69
C PHE A 56 -6.55 -0.91 -3.94
N THR A 57 -6.85 0.02 -3.04
CA THR A 57 -8.03 0.89 -3.13
C THR A 57 -7.63 2.35 -3.01
N MET A 58 -8.00 3.18 -3.98
CA MET A 58 -7.86 4.63 -3.88
C MET A 58 -9.00 5.17 -3.01
N VAL A 59 -8.70 5.79 -1.89
CA VAL A 59 -9.72 6.31 -0.96
C VAL A 59 -9.84 7.82 -0.99
N ALA A 60 -8.81 8.54 -1.45
CA ALA A 60 -8.85 10.00 -1.62
C ALA A 60 -7.83 10.42 -2.67
N GLY A 61 -8.08 11.54 -3.33
CA GLY A 61 -7.19 12.06 -4.35
C GLY A 61 -7.28 11.29 -5.66
N SER A 62 -6.16 11.27 -6.39
CA SER A 62 -6.06 10.63 -7.70
C SER A 62 -4.62 10.23 -8.00
N GLY A 63 -4.44 9.41 -9.01
CA GLY A 63 -3.10 9.05 -9.44
C GLY A 63 -3.11 8.15 -10.67
N THR A 64 -1.92 7.94 -11.22
CA THR A 64 -1.68 6.98 -12.29
C THR A 64 -1.11 5.71 -11.66
N PHE A 65 -1.85 4.62 -11.75
CA PHE A 65 -1.42 3.32 -11.26
C PHE A 65 -0.87 2.49 -12.41
N HIS A 66 0.41 2.13 -12.31
CA HIS A 66 1.08 1.29 -13.29
C HIS A 66 1.02 -0.16 -12.81
N LEU A 67 0.37 -1.01 -13.60
CA LEU A 67 0.19 -2.44 -13.32
C LEU A 67 0.75 -3.26 -14.48
N GLY A 68 1.92 -3.86 -14.29
CA GLY A 68 2.66 -4.46 -15.40
C GLY A 68 3.00 -3.40 -16.44
N GLU A 69 2.55 -3.59 -17.67
CA GLU A 69 2.75 -2.63 -18.78
C GLU A 69 1.56 -1.68 -18.96
N GLU A 70 0.52 -1.82 -18.15
CA GLU A 70 -0.67 -0.99 -18.23
C GLU A 70 -0.55 0.22 -17.31
N ALA A 71 -1.13 1.34 -17.72
CA ALA A 71 -1.26 2.54 -16.90
C ALA A 71 -2.73 2.91 -16.78
N HIS A 72 -3.19 3.10 -15.56
CA HIS A 72 -4.59 3.39 -15.25
C HIS A 72 -4.70 4.65 -14.41
N GLU A 73 -5.55 5.58 -14.83
CA GLU A 73 -5.92 6.72 -14.01
C GLU A 73 -6.94 6.26 -12.97
N LEU A 74 -6.60 6.43 -11.68
CA LEU A 74 -7.48 6.07 -10.58
C LEU A 74 -7.96 7.32 -9.85
N VAL A 75 -9.21 7.28 -9.43
CA VAL A 75 -9.83 8.29 -8.56
C VAL A 75 -10.39 7.61 -7.31
N ALA A 76 -10.79 8.39 -6.32
CA ALA A 76 -11.36 7.86 -5.08
C ALA A 76 -12.53 6.89 -5.37
N GLY A 77 -12.48 5.73 -4.76
CA GLY A 77 -13.46 4.64 -4.95
C GLY A 77 -13.00 3.55 -5.90
N ASP A 78 -11.98 3.79 -6.71
CA ASP A 78 -11.44 2.76 -7.59
C ASP A 78 -10.59 1.75 -6.80
N ALA A 79 -10.69 0.49 -7.17
CA ALA A 79 -9.93 -0.58 -6.55
C ALA A 79 -9.46 -1.58 -7.60
N THR A 80 -8.34 -2.25 -7.30
CA THR A 80 -7.83 -3.34 -8.13
C THR A 80 -7.24 -4.44 -7.27
N VAL A 81 -7.33 -5.66 -7.77
CA VAL A 81 -6.56 -6.79 -7.24
C VAL A 81 -5.24 -6.83 -7.99
N VAL A 82 -4.14 -6.68 -7.28
CA VAL A 82 -2.80 -6.78 -7.86
C VAL A 82 -2.36 -8.23 -7.79
N PRO A 83 -2.21 -8.93 -8.93
CA PRO A 83 -1.85 -10.34 -8.91
C PRO A 83 -0.43 -10.57 -8.35
N THR A 84 -0.22 -11.75 -7.80
CA THR A 84 1.10 -12.19 -7.34
C THR A 84 2.15 -12.01 -8.45
N GLY A 85 3.26 -11.39 -8.10
CA GLY A 85 4.41 -11.23 -8.99
C GLY A 85 4.31 -10.12 -10.02
N VAL A 86 3.19 -9.41 -10.09
CA VAL A 86 3.03 -8.33 -11.08
C VAL A 86 3.62 -7.04 -10.53
N ARG A 87 4.59 -6.50 -11.25
CA ARG A 87 5.23 -5.22 -10.93
C ARG A 87 4.22 -4.08 -11.00
N HIS A 88 4.23 -3.22 -9.99
CA HIS A 88 3.31 -2.08 -9.93
C HIS A 88 3.94 -0.90 -9.19
N TYR A 89 3.43 0.28 -9.48
CA TYR A 89 3.79 1.53 -8.78
C TYR A 89 2.74 2.60 -9.01
N LEU A 90 2.76 3.63 -8.17
CA LEU A 90 1.80 4.72 -8.20
C LEU A 90 2.51 6.07 -8.37
N GLU A 91 2.00 6.89 -9.25
CA GLU A 91 2.32 8.31 -9.36
C GLU A 91 1.12 9.12 -8.88
N ALA A 92 1.27 9.89 -7.81
CA ALA A 92 0.18 10.69 -7.28
C ALA A 92 -0.14 11.86 -8.21
N GLY A 93 -1.43 12.17 -8.28
CA GLY A 93 -1.92 13.34 -9.02
C GLY A 93 -1.66 14.66 -8.29
N PRO A 94 -2.20 15.78 -8.81
CA PRO A 94 -1.92 17.12 -8.31
C PRO A 94 -2.45 17.38 -6.90
N ASP A 95 -3.42 16.60 -6.43
CA ASP A 95 -3.99 16.72 -5.08
C ASP A 95 -3.47 15.64 -4.12
N GLY A 96 -2.47 14.88 -4.54
CA GLY A 96 -2.00 13.72 -3.79
C GLY A 96 -2.90 12.50 -3.97
N ALA A 97 -2.54 11.41 -3.30
CA ALA A 97 -3.28 10.17 -3.33
C ALA A 97 -3.25 9.51 -1.96
N SER A 98 -4.38 9.01 -1.51
CA SER A 98 -4.46 8.17 -0.32
C SER A 98 -5.01 6.82 -0.71
N ILE A 99 -4.30 5.77 -0.33
CA ILE A 99 -4.66 4.39 -0.66
C ILE A 99 -4.78 3.55 0.58
N VAL A 100 -5.60 2.51 0.51
CA VAL A 100 -5.68 1.46 1.51
C VAL A 100 -5.38 0.13 0.84
N VAL A 101 -4.48 -0.64 1.43
CA VAL A 101 -4.02 -1.91 0.88
C VAL A 101 -4.28 -3.02 1.89
N ALA A 102 -4.90 -4.09 1.41
CA ALA A 102 -5.12 -5.33 2.15
C ALA A 102 -4.25 -6.44 1.57
N MET A 103 -3.57 -7.19 2.44
CA MET A 103 -2.72 -8.30 2.02
C MET A 103 -2.64 -9.39 3.08
N LEU A 104 -2.14 -10.55 2.70
CA LEU A 104 -1.82 -11.61 3.66
C LEU A 104 -0.64 -11.18 4.52
N PRO A 105 -0.67 -11.49 5.83
CA PRO A 105 0.49 -11.33 6.69
C PRO A 105 1.70 -12.09 6.16
N GLY A 106 2.87 -11.50 6.31
CA GLY A 106 4.11 -12.10 5.80
C GLY A 106 4.39 -11.88 4.32
N THR A 107 3.51 -11.18 3.62
CA THR A 107 3.74 -10.83 2.21
C THR A 107 5.00 -9.99 2.08
N LYS A 108 5.89 -10.40 1.19
CA LYS A 108 7.14 -9.69 0.91
C LYS A 108 6.92 -8.61 -0.14
N LEU A 109 7.63 -7.51 0.04
CA LEU A 109 7.84 -6.50 -0.98
C LEU A 109 9.17 -6.78 -1.64
N ILE A 110 9.18 -6.91 -2.96
CA ILE A 110 10.35 -7.25 -3.76
C ILE A 110 10.61 -6.10 -4.73
N ARG A 111 11.79 -5.47 -4.58
CA ARG A 111 12.19 -4.34 -5.40
C ARG A 111 12.79 -4.80 -6.73
N ASP A 112 12.91 -3.86 -7.67
CA ASP A 112 13.50 -4.13 -8.99
C ASP A 112 14.96 -4.61 -8.91
N ASP A 113 15.70 -4.26 -7.86
CA ASP A 113 17.07 -4.72 -7.64
C ASP A 113 17.17 -6.14 -7.04
N GLY A 114 16.01 -6.78 -6.78
CA GLY A 114 15.92 -8.11 -6.19
C GLY A 114 15.93 -8.12 -4.67
N SER A 115 16.13 -6.99 -4.01
CA SER A 115 16.02 -6.93 -2.56
C SER A 115 14.58 -7.17 -2.12
N GLU A 116 14.40 -7.89 -1.00
CA GLU A 116 13.09 -8.24 -0.50
C GLU A 116 13.01 -8.12 1.02
N PHE A 117 11.82 -7.76 1.51
CA PHE A 117 11.56 -7.66 2.95
C PHE A 117 10.07 -7.73 3.21
N VAL A 118 9.70 -8.12 4.44
CA VAL A 118 8.34 -7.96 4.92
C VAL A 118 8.24 -6.55 5.50
N PRO A 119 7.38 -5.66 4.95
CA PRO A 119 7.28 -4.30 5.45
C PRO A 119 6.92 -4.23 6.94
N GLU A 120 7.51 -3.28 7.66
CA GLU A 120 7.26 -3.11 9.10
C GLU A 120 5.79 -2.87 9.41
N TRP A 121 5.08 -2.19 8.53
CA TRP A 121 3.66 -1.83 8.74
C TRP A 121 2.69 -2.99 8.54
N VAL A 122 3.17 -4.15 8.15
CA VAL A 122 2.36 -5.38 8.01
C VAL A 122 2.89 -6.55 8.84
N ARG A 123 3.78 -6.28 9.77
CA ARG A 123 4.34 -7.30 10.66
C ARG A 123 3.52 -7.52 11.92
#